data_3a3dcc1c1ffc585f8722d1db8cb6e59b
#
_entry.id   3a3dcc1c1ffc585f8722d1db8cb6e59b
#
_cell.length_a   1.000
_cell.length_b   1.000
_cell.length_c   1.000
_cell.angle_alpha   90.00
_cell.angle_beta   90.00
_cell.angle_gamma   90.00
#
_symmetry.space_group_name_H-M   'P 1'
#
loop_
_entity.id
_entity.type
_entity.pdbx_description
1 polymer ?
#
loop_
_entity_poly.entity_id
_entity_poly.type
_entity_poly.pdbx_seq_one_letter_code
_entity_poly.pdbx_strand_id
1 'polypeptide(L)'
;MEFDFLKPLDNEILQLIKELSSQQLGSKVVLHTAEDFPDLDKIKIAIIGVLENRGDSHQTEEVDLSHIRKQLYSLFPGNWDATIADLGNILEGNAITDTHFALRKVVSSLIKKK
;
A
#
# COMPACT_ATOMS: atom_id res chain seq x y z
N MET A 1 15.65 -7.93 4.06
CA MET A 1 15.52 -6.85 3.05
C MET A 1 14.52 -5.82 3.55
N GLU A 2 14.66 -4.60 3.10
CA GLU A 2 13.81 -3.49 3.52
C GLU A 2 12.33 -3.76 3.25
N PHE A 3 12.02 -4.46 2.17
CA PHE A 3 10.64 -4.73 1.79
C PHE A 3 9.97 -5.79 2.65
N ASP A 4 10.73 -6.45 3.52
CA ASP A 4 10.14 -7.38 4.49
C ASP A 4 9.31 -6.65 5.55
N PHE A 5 9.47 -5.34 5.68
CA PHE A 5 8.62 -4.53 6.54
C PHE A 5 7.20 -4.35 5.99
N LEU A 6 6.98 -4.71 4.73
CA LEU A 6 5.69 -4.53 4.07
C LEU A 6 4.85 -5.79 4.19
N LYS A 7 3.64 -5.62 4.70
CA LYS A 7 2.65 -6.70 4.74
C LYS A 7 1.83 -6.68 3.46
N PRO A 8 1.62 -7.85 2.82
CA PRO A 8 0.78 -7.93 1.63
C PRO A 8 -0.64 -7.43 1.90
N LEU A 9 -1.35 -7.09 0.84
CA LEU A 9 -2.76 -6.72 0.93
C LEU A 9 -3.58 -7.91 1.43
N ASP A 10 -4.61 -7.61 2.23
CA ASP A 10 -5.46 -8.66 2.76
C ASP A 10 -6.50 -9.13 1.73
N ASN A 11 -7.17 -10.24 2.05
CA ASN A 11 -8.11 -10.86 1.12
C ASN A 11 -9.34 -9.99 0.85
N GLU A 12 -9.73 -9.17 1.81
CA GLU A 12 -10.88 -8.28 1.64
C GLU A 12 -10.63 -7.30 0.49
N ILE A 13 -9.44 -6.68 0.46
CA ILE A 13 -9.07 -5.75 -0.60
C ILE A 13 -8.90 -6.48 -1.92
N LEU A 14 -8.26 -7.64 -1.92
CA LEU A 14 -8.07 -8.41 -3.14
C LEU A 14 -9.39 -8.81 -3.76
N GLN A 15 -10.36 -9.20 -2.93
CA GLN A 15 -11.69 -9.57 -3.40
C GLN A 15 -12.42 -8.36 -4.00
N LEU A 16 -12.33 -7.22 -3.33
CA LEU A 16 -12.92 -5.98 -3.83
C LEU A 16 -12.37 -5.64 -5.22
N ILE A 17 -11.06 -5.74 -5.40
CA ILE A 17 -10.40 -5.37 -6.65
C ILE A 17 -10.87 -6.28 -7.79
N LYS A 18 -11.09 -7.56 -7.52
CA LYS A 18 -11.60 -8.48 -8.53
C LYS A 18 -12.98 -8.12 -9.05
N GLU A 19 -13.76 -7.40 -8.25
CA GLU A 19 -15.12 -7.00 -8.61
C GLU A 19 -15.18 -5.66 -9.34
N LEU A 20 -14.06 -4.95 -9.43
CA LEU A 20 -14.03 -3.65 -10.10
C LEU A 20 -14.07 -3.81 -11.61
N SER A 21 -14.63 -2.80 -12.29
CA SER A 21 -14.60 -2.77 -13.76
C SER A 21 -13.18 -2.45 -14.24
N SER A 22 -12.91 -2.77 -15.51
CA SER A 22 -11.60 -2.51 -16.10
C SER A 22 -11.27 -1.02 -16.19
N GLN A 23 -12.26 -0.15 -16.01
CA GLN A 23 -12.06 1.30 -16.08
C GLN A 23 -11.79 1.93 -14.72
N GLN A 24 -11.95 1.19 -13.63
CA GLN A 24 -11.68 1.68 -12.30
C GLN A 24 -10.19 1.51 -11.95
N LEU A 25 -9.68 2.44 -11.15
CA LEU A 25 -8.25 2.51 -10.85
C LEU A 25 -7.68 1.20 -10.32
N GLY A 26 -8.38 0.57 -9.38
CA GLY A 26 -7.88 -0.65 -8.74
C GLY A 26 -7.60 -1.80 -9.69
N SER A 27 -8.32 -1.86 -10.82
CA SER A 27 -8.10 -2.92 -11.80
C SER A 27 -6.76 -2.79 -12.52
N LYS A 28 -6.13 -1.61 -12.45
CA LYS A 28 -4.89 -1.31 -13.15
C LYS A 28 -3.67 -1.29 -12.24
N VAL A 29 -3.85 -1.52 -10.95
CA VAL A 29 -2.78 -1.46 -9.96
C VAL A 29 -2.14 -2.84 -9.80
N VAL A 30 -0.80 -2.88 -9.79
CA VAL A 30 -0.06 -4.11 -9.51
C VAL A 30 -0.02 -4.31 -8.00
N LEU A 31 -0.32 -5.51 -7.53
CA LEU A 31 -0.59 -5.74 -6.12
C LEU A 31 0.47 -6.62 -5.45
N HIS A 32 0.85 -6.24 -4.23
CA HIS A 32 1.64 -7.10 -3.36
C HIS A 32 0.69 -8.08 -2.66
N THR A 33 0.80 -9.35 -3.02
CA THR A 33 -0.01 -10.41 -2.43
C THR A 33 0.88 -11.36 -1.64
N ALA A 34 0.27 -12.33 -0.97
CA ALA A 34 1.03 -13.32 -0.21
C ALA A 34 1.96 -14.15 -1.10
N GLU A 35 1.63 -14.30 -2.37
CA GLU A 35 2.40 -15.11 -3.32
C GLU A 35 3.35 -14.29 -4.19
N ASP A 36 3.16 -12.97 -4.28
CA ASP A 36 3.87 -12.20 -5.29
C ASP A 36 4.12 -10.76 -4.86
N PHE A 37 5.34 -10.28 -5.14
CA PHE A 37 5.71 -8.89 -4.90
C PHE A 37 5.93 -8.20 -6.25
N PRO A 38 5.44 -6.95 -6.45
CA PRO A 38 5.55 -6.29 -7.75
C PRO A 38 6.99 -6.08 -8.22
N ASP A 39 7.19 -6.17 -9.53
CA ASP A 39 8.47 -5.80 -10.14
C ASP A 39 8.55 -4.28 -10.19
N LEU A 40 9.41 -3.71 -9.34
CA LEU A 40 9.49 -2.27 -9.16
C LEU A 40 10.15 -1.53 -10.32
N ASP A 41 10.84 -2.23 -11.20
CA ASP A 41 11.57 -1.57 -12.30
C ASP A 41 10.64 -0.83 -13.26
N LYS A 42 9.39 -1.26 -13.36
CA LYS A 42 8.42 -0.66 -14.28
C LYS A 42 7.38 0.22 -13.59
N ILE A 43 7.49 0.38 -12.29
CA ILE A 43 6.50 1.11 -11.51
C ILE A 43 6.91 2.57 -11.37
N LYS A 44 5.98 3.48 -11.62
CA LYS A 44 6.20 4.92 -11.47
C LYS A 44 5.66 5.46 -10.16
N ILE A 45 4.60 4.87 -9.63
CA ILE A 45 3.98 5.31 -8.38
C ILE A 45 3.83 4.10 -7.48
N ALA A 46 4.30 4.21 -6.25
CA ALA A 46 4.11 3.17 -5.24
C ALA A 46 3.18 3.69 -4.14
N ILE A 47 2.21 2.88 -3.77
CA ILE A 47 1.30 3.17 -2.68
C ILE A 47 1.70 2.32 -1.48
N ILE A 48 1.85 2.96 -0.34
CA ILE A 48 2.20 2.29 0.91
C ILE A 48 1.26 2.79 1.99
N GLY A 49 0.64 1.86 2.71
CA GLY A 49 -0.12 2.20 3.90
C GLY A 49 0.77 2.13 5.14
N VAL A 50 0.49 2.97 6.13
CA VAL A 50 1.23 2.95 7.39
C VAL A 50 0.22 2.77 8.52
N LEU A 51 0.35 1.65 9.24
CA LEU A 51 -0.58 1.29 10.31
C LEU A 51 -0.05 1.79 11.66
N GLU A 52 0.04 3.12 11.80
CA GLU A 52 0.57 3.73 13.00
C GLU A 52 -0.34 4.88 13.46
N ASN A 53 -0.89 4.77 14.66
CA ASN A 53 -1.78 5.80 15.19
C ASN A 53 -1.41 6.26 16.61
N ARG A 54 -0.27 5.84 17.14
CA ARG A 54 0.10 6.13 18.52
C ARG A 54 0.42 7.62 18.77
N GLY A 55 0.60 8.38 17.69
CA GLY A 55 0.77 9.83 17.83
C GLY A 55 -0.53 10.59 18.04
N ASP A 56 -1.69 9.94 17.86
CA ASP A 56 -3.00 10.54 18.03
C ASP A 56 -3.58 10.14 19.39
N SER A 57 -3.62 11.08 20.33
CA SER A 57 -4.09 10.79 21.68
C SER A 57 -5.58 10.46 21.76
N HIS A 58 -6.34 10.73 20.71
CA HIS A 58 -7.77 10.43 20.66
C HIS A 58 -8.07 9.10 19.99
N GLN A 59 -7.08 8.47 19.40
CA GLN A 59 -7.27 7.24 18.64
C GLN A 59 -7.11 6.05 19.57
N THR A 60 -8.18 5.26 19.70
CA THR A 60 -8.19 4.05 20.53
C THR A 60 -8.40 2.79 19.71
N GLU A 61 -8.70 2.90 18.43
CA GLU A 61 -9.00 1.78 17.55
C GLU A 61 -7.77 1.41 16.72
N GLU A 62 -7.73 0.14 16.29
CA GLU A 62 -6.72 -0.33 15.38
C GLU A 62 -6.86 0.40 14.04
N VAL A 63 -5.73 0.74 13.43
CA VAL A 63 -5.72 1.39 12.12
C VAL A 63 -6.14 0.41 11.04
N ASP A 64 -7.12 0.80 10.23
CA ASP A 64 -7.59 0.02 9.10
C ASP A 64 -7.65 0.92 7.86
N LEU A 65 -6.82 0.60 6.88
CA LEU A 65 -6.72 1.37 5.65
C LEU A 65 -7.57 0.80 4.51
N SER A 66 -8.29 -0.29 4.75
CA SER A 66 -9.12 -0.92 3.71
C SER A 66 -10.16 0.04 3.16
N HIS A 67 -10.75 0.85 4.02
CA HIS A 67 -11.76 1.81 3.62
C HIS A 67 -11.21 2.86 2.65
N ILE A 68 -10.02 3.35 2.94
CA ILE A 68 -9.36 4.34 2.09
C ILE A 68 -9.03 3.71 0.72
N ARG A 69 -8.49 2.49 0.73
CA ARG A 69 -8.19 1.79 -0.52
C ARG A 69 -9.45 1.53 -1.33
N LYS A 70 -10.54 1.17 -0.67
CA LYS A 70 -11.82 0.94 -1.34
C LYS A 70 -12.29 2.17 -2.10
N GLN A 71 -12.21 3.34 -1.49
CA GLN A 71 -12.60 4.59 -2.13
C GLN A 71 -11.65 4.95 -3.27
N LEU A 72 -10.34 4.83 -3.04
CA LEU A 72 -9.34 5.17 -4.04
C LEU A 72 -9.48 4.30 -5.28
N TYR A 73 -9.60 2.98 -5.10
CA TYR A 73 -9.59 2.04 -6.22
C TYR A 73 -10.90 2.01 -6.98
N SER A 74 -11.96 2.57 -6.43
CA SER A 74 -13.23 2.72 -7.13
C SER A 74 -13.26 3.90 -8.11
N LEU A 75 -12.25 4.78 -8.05
CA LEU A 75 -12.18 5.95 -8.93
C LEU A 75 -11.94 5.56 -10.39
N PHE A 76 -12.41 6.40 -11.30
CA PHE A 76 -12.20 6.24 -12.74
C PHE A 76 -11.11 7.24 -13.19
N PRO A 77 -9.88 6.77 -13.44
CA PRO A 77 -8.76 7.68 -13.74
C PRO A 77 -8.79 8.28 -15.16
N GLY A 78 -9.67 7.80 -16.03
CA GLY A 78 -9.71 8.31 -17.40
C GLY A 78 -8.51 7.83 -18.23
N ASN A 79 -7.87 8.74 -18.94
CA ASN A 79 -6.77 8.42 -19.86
C ASN A 79 -5.40 8.35 -19.19
N TRP A 80 -5.38 8.27 -17.90
CA TRP A 80 -4.13 8.23 -17.14
C TRP A 80 -3.46 6.86 -17.30
N ASP A 81 -2.18 6.87 -17.63
CA ASP A 81 -1.45 5.63 -17.97
C ASP A 81 -0.23 5.35 -17.10
N ALA A 82 -0.06 6.06 -15.98
CA ALA A 82 1.06 5.79 -15.07
C ALA A 82 0.90 4.40 -14.44
N THR A 83 2.01 3.67 -14.32
CA THR A 83 2.00 2.36 -13.67
C THR A 83 2.08 2.54 -12.16
N ILE A 84 1.13 1.93 -11.45
CA ILE A 84 1.00 2.02 -10.00
C ILE A 84 1.14 0.64 -9.39
N ALA A 85 1.88 0.54 -8.29
CA ALA A 85 1.90 -0.66 -7.46
C ALA A 85 1.43 -0.33 -6.06
N ASP A 86 0.61 -1.20 -5.48
CA ASP A 86 0.26 -1.13 -4.06
C ASP A 86 1.13 -2.13 -3.33
N LEU A 87 2.05 -1.63 -2.53
CA LEU A 87 3.03 -2.45 -1.83
C LEU A 87 2.55 -2.96 -0.48
N GLY A 88 1.30 -2.65 -0.12
CA GLY A 88 0.74 -3.10 1.13
C GLY A 88 1.00 -2.12 2.26
N ASN A 89 1.07 -2.61 3.47
CA ASN A 89 1.15 -1.77 4.65
C ASN A 89 2.42 -2.01 5.45
N ILE A 90 2.96 -0.94 6.03
CA ILE A 90 3.98 -1.04 7.05
C ILE A 90 3.25 -1.25 8.38
N LEU A 91 3.55 -2.35 9.05
CA LEU A 91 2.92 -2.67 10.31
C LEU A 91 3.43 -1.77 11.43
N GLU A 92 2.60 -1.58 12.44
CA GLU A 92 2.98 -0.89 13.66
C GLU A 92 4.11 -1.67 14.34
N GLY A 93 5.21 -0.98 14.64
CA GLY A 93 6.32 -1.59 15.37
C GLY A 93 6.07 -1.59 16.88
N ASN A 94 7.05 -2.05 17.64
CA ASN A 94 6.94 -2.07 19.10
C ASN A 94 6.84 -0.68 19.71
N ALA A 95 7.45 0.30 19.04
CA ALA A 95 7.33 1.72 19.40
C ALA A 95 7.14 2.52 18.14
N ILE A 96 6.67 3.77 18.30
CA ILE A 96 6.48 4.68 17.16
C ILE A 96 7.78 4.82 16.35
N THR A 97 8.92 4.89 17.03
CA THR A 97 10.22 5.01 16.36
C THR A 97 10.54 3.80 15.49
N ASP A 98 10.08 2.62 15.85
CA ASP A 98 10.29 1.41 15.05
C ASP A 98 9.49 1.46 13.75
N THR A 99 8.25 1.97 13.82
CA THR A 99 7.43 2.17 12.63
C THR A 99 8.09 3.19 11.70
N HIS A 100 8.56 4.30 12.25
CA HIS A 100 9.25 5.33 11.46
C HIS A 100 10.52 4.79 10.82
N PHE A 101 11.26 3.95 11.54
CA PHE A 101 12.47 3.33 11.00
C PHE A 101 12.13 2.45 9.80
N ALA A 102 11.11 1.61 9.91
CA ALA A 102 10.68 0.73 8.83
C ALA A 102 10.23 1.55 7.60
N LEU A 103 9.43 2.58 7.83
CA LEU A 103 8.96 3.45 6.75
C LEU A 103 10.14 4.12 6.05
N ARG A 104 11.09 4.65 6.81
CA ARG A 104 12.26 5.31 6.23
C ARG A 104 13.08 4.36 5.37
N LYS A 105 13.27 3.12 5.84
CA LYS A 105 14.03 2.11 5.08
C LYS A 105 13.33 1.78 3.76
N VAL A 106 12.03 1.58 3.80
CA VAL A 106 11.26 1.25 2.60
C VAL A 106 11.30 2.41 1.60
N VAL A 107 11.03 3.63 2.06
CA VAL A 107 11.02 4.80 1.18
C VAL A 107 12.39 5.04 0.57
N SER A 108 13.46 4.92 1.38
CA SER A 108 14.83 5.09 0.88
C SER A 108 15.15 4.08 -0.22
N SER A 109 14.75 2.83 -0.05
CA SER A 109 14.99 1.80 -1.06
C SER A 109 14.20 2.05 -2.33
N LEU A 110 12.97 2.54 -2.22
CA LEU A 110 12.16 2.87 -3.39
C LEU A 110 12.76 4.04 -4.17
N ILE A 111 13.24 5.07 -3.47
CA ILE A 111 13.84 6.23 -4.12
C ILE A 111 15.09 5.81 -4.91
N LYS A 112 15.87 4.90 -4.38
CA LYS A 112 17.09 4.41 -5.06
C LYS A 112 16.82 3.65 -6.34
N LYS A 113 15.60 3.15 -6.53
CA LYS A 113 15.23 2.38 -7.72
C LYS A 113 14.74 3.25 -8.87
N LYS A 114 14.66 4.52 -8.67
CA LYS A 114 14.25 5.43 -9.75
C LYS A 114 15.36 5.67 -10.75
#